data_c09d602aec6eeef0835c446c084988bd
#
_entry.id   c09d602aec6eeef0835c446c084988bd
#
_cell.length_a   1.000
_cell.length_b   1.000
_cell.length_c   1.000
_cell.angle_alpha   90.00
_cell.angle_beta   90.00
_cell.angle_gamma   90.00
#
_symmetry.space_group_name_H-M   'P 1'
#
loop_
_entity.id
_entity.type
_entity.pdbx_description
1 polymer ?
#
loop_
_entity_poly.entity_id
_entity_poly.type
_entity_poly.pdbx_seq_one_letter_code
_entity_poly.pdbx_strand_id
1 'polypeptide(L)'
;MNKRKIIIGWAILALLLPVCAFAAIFPDKPPSEHFYVDEAGLIDAKAAGRIDRTAAALLAEENIPIYVVTIPSLASYDAGALSIEQYATQLFDHWGIGWQDHNYGMLLLISKDDRKARIELGADWGKQNDYLARQVMGELIVPAFKREDFATGIADGVRGMEAMARGQAFPKPTAPWWVLPAIVCGLGVLVVTIINLFRSGRKGWAWALIALLGAIVFFILNIVSSGSNSGKGSSGGGFGGGSSGGGGATGSW
;
A
#
# COMPACT_ATOMS: atom_id res chain seq x y z
N MET A 1 36.79 55.57 9.19
CA MET A 1 35.74 54.69 8.63
C MET A 1 35.43 53.65 9.69
N ASN A 2 34.21 53.65 10.26
CA ASN A 2 33.88 53.03 11.55
C ASN A 2 33.70 51.51 11.37
N LYS A 3 34.56 50.69 11.96
CA LYS A 3 34.56 49.20 11.92
C LYS A 3 33.17 48.59 12.17
N ARG A 4 32.35 49.26 13.02
CA ARG A 4 30.98 48.84 13.31
C ARG A 4 30.04 48.93 12.08
N LYS A 5 30.20 49.90 11.19
CA LYS A 5 29.39 50.05 9.94
C LYS A 5 29.72 48.98 8.91
N ILE A 6 30.99 48.54 8.85
CA ILE A 6 31.44 47.47 7.97
C ILE A 6 30.88 46.10 8.40
N ILE A 7 30.89 45.83 9.71
CA ILE A 7 30.34 44.55 10.26
C ILE A 7 28.83 44.47 10.04
N ILE A 8 28.08 45.57 10.19
CA ILE A 8 26.64 45.60 9.94
C ILE A 8 26.34 45.41 8.42
N GLY A 9 27.15 45.98 7.53
CA GLY A 9 27.03 45.77 6.09
C GLY A 9 27.23 44.32 5.67
N TRP A 10 28.18 43.61 6.22
CA TRP A 10 28.42 42.19 5.97
C TRP A 10 27.36 41.27 6.57
N ALA A 11 26.80 41.65 7.75
CA ALA A 11 25.69 40.91 8.34
C ALA A 11 24.38 41.01 7.53
N ILE A 12 24.11 42.17 6.92
CA ILE A 12 22.97 42.39 6.04
C ILE A 12 23.17 41.66 4.69
N LEU A 13 24.38 41.63 4.15
CA LEU A 13 24.68 40.91 2.90
C LEU A 13 24.58 39.39 3.08
N ALA A 14 24.93 38.84 4.26
CA ALA A 14 24.75 37.44 4.57
C ALA A 14 23.26 37.03 4.69
N LEU A 15 22.37 37.97 5.05
CA LEU A 15 20.91 37.74 5.14
C LEU A 15 20.21 37.71 3.77
N LEU A 16 20.90 38.15 2.69
CA LEU A 16 20.39 38.20 1.34
C LEU A 16 20.83 37.02 0.45
N LEU A 17 21.48 35.99 1.04
CA LEU A 17 21.72 34.76 0.31
C LEU A 17 20.37 34.12 -0.02
N PRO A 18 20.03 33.93 -1.30
CA PRO A 18 18.82 33.24 -1.65
C PRO A 18 18.92 31.82 -1.07
N VAL A 19 18.02 31.47 -0.18
CA VAL A 19 17.77 30.06 0.14
C VAL A 19 17.28 29.45 -1.18
N CYS A 20 18.16 28.75 -1.88
CA CYS A 20 17.75 27.91 -2.99
C CYS A 20 16.80 26.85 -2.42
N ALA A 21 15.52 27.14 -2.44
CA ALA A 21 14.50 26.13 -2.22
C ALA A 21 14.59 25.19 -3.43
N PHE A 22 15.22 24.06 -3.26
CA PHE A 22 15.10 22.96 -4.23
C PHE A 22 13.64 22.55 -4.23
N ALA A 23 12.94 22.90 -5.29
CA ALA A 23 11.59 22.41 -5.51
C ALA A 23 11.69 20.95 -5.96
N ALA A 24 10.98 20.06 -5.29
CA ALA A 24 10.88 18.68 -5.73
C ALA A 24 10.32 18.60 -7.15
N ILE A 25 10.89 17.74 -7.97
CA ILE A 25 10.38 17.45 -9.32
C ILE A 25 9.29 16.39 -9.16
N PHE A 26 8.23 16.48 -9.97
CA PHE A 26 7.15 15.51 -9.99
C PHE A 26 7.02 14.90 -11.38
N PRO A 27 6.66 13.59 -11.48
CA PRO A 27 6.31 13.00 -12.76
C PRO A 27 5.07 13.67 -13.35
N ASP A 28 4.95 13.64 -14.67
CA ASP A 28 3.77 14.15 -15.35
C ASP A 28 2.54 13.30 -15.03
N LYS A 29 1.38 13.96 -14.87
CA LYS A 29 0.13 13.25 -14.67
C LYS A 29 -0.20 12.42 -15.91
N PRO A 30 -0.60 11.13 -15.76
CA PRO A 30 -0.92 10.28 -16.90
C PRO A 30 -2.12 10.83 -17.68
N PRO A 31 -2.22 10.53 -18.99
CA PRO A 31 -3.39 10.88 -19.80
C PRO A 31 -4.65 10.21 -19.22
N SER A 32 -5.82 10.75 -19.55
CA SER A 32 -7.12 10.39 -18.94
C SER A 32 -7.52 8.91 -19.06
N GLU A 33 -6.86 8.15 -19.92
CA GLU A 33 -7.10 6.72 -20.13
C GLU A 33 -6.30 5.81 -19.16
N HIS A 34 -5.29 6.37 -18.50
CA HIS A 34 -4.40 5.64 -17.61
C HIS A 34 -4.41 6.24 -16.21
N PHE A 35 -4.31 5.37 -15.22
CA PHE A 35 -4.35 5.71 -13.82
C PHE A 35 -3.03 5.42 -13.11
N TYR A 36 -1.95 5.23 -13.86
CA TYR A 36 -0.63 4.97 -13.31
C TYR A 36 0.49 5.64 -14.10
N VAL A 37 1.60 5.89 -13.41
CA VAL A 37 2.90 6.25 -13.96
C VAL A 37 3.91 5.26 -13.38
N ASP A 38 4.63 4.55 -14.24
CA ASP A 38 5.57 3.50 -13.82
C ASP A 38 7.00 3.80 -14.30
N GLU A 39 7.70 4.64 -13.55
CA GLU A 39 9.10 4.99 -13.86
C GLU A 39 10.12 4.04 -13.18
N ALA A 40 9.66 3.25 -12.20
CA ALA A 40 10.50 2.23 -11.57
C ALA A 40 10.44 0.86 -12.25
N GLY A 41 9.56 0.68 -13.26
CA GLY A 41 9.40 -0.59 -13.99
C GLY A 41 8.85 -1.72 -13.11
N LEU A 42 7.86 -1.43 -12.27
CA LEU A 42 7.27 -2.37 -11.31
C LEU A 42 5.92 -2.94 -11.75
N ILE A 43 5.31 -2.37 -12.82
CA ILE A 43 3.97 -2.71 -13.27
C ILE A 43 4.05 -3.47 -14.60
N ASP A 44 3.72 -4.74 -14.58
CA ASP A 44 3.59 -5.52 -15.81
C ASP A 44 2.26 -5.21 -16.56
N ALA A 45 2.13 -5.66 -17.81
CA ALA A 45 0.94 -5.40 -18.63
C ALA A 45 -0.36 -5.94 -18.01
N LYS A 46 -0.29 -7.02 -17.23
CA LYS A 46 -1.45 -7.62 -16.57
C LYS A 46 -1.89 -6.76 -15.37
N ALA A 47 -0.93 -6.29 -14.56
CA ALA A 47 -1.20 -5.37 -13.46
C ALA A 47 -1.71 -4.03 -13.98
N ALA A 48 -1.10 -3.47 -15.01
CA ALA A 48 -1.53 -2.24 -15.68
C ALA A 48 -3.02 -2.30 -16.07
N GLY A 49 -3.42 -3.36 -16.80
CA GLY A 49 -4.83 -3.53 -17.19
C GLY A 49 -5.77 -3.77 -16.01
N ARG A 50 -5.30 -4.28 -14.87
CA ARG A 50 -6.11 -4.38 -13.64
C ARG A 50 -6.27 -3.02 -12.96
N ILE A 51 -5.19 -2.26 -12.86
CA ILE A 51 -5.18 -0.91 -12.27
C ILE A 51 -6.14 0.00 -13.03
N ASP A 52 -5.97 0.09 -14.36
CA ASP A 52 -6.81 0.96 -15.19
C ASP A 52 -8.29 0.59 -15.09
N ARG A 53 -8.64 -0.71 -15.17
CA ARG A 53 -10.04 -1.13 -15.03
C ARG A 53 -10.64 -0.82 -13.67
N THR A 54 -9.89 -1.07 -12.59
CA THR A 54 -10.37 -0.83 -11.23
C THR A 54 -10.55 0.67 -10.97
N ALA A 55 -9.54 1.47 -11.34
CA ALA A 55 -9.58 2.92 -11.14
C ALA A 55 -10.64 3.60 -12.02
N ALA A 56 -10.78 3.17 -13.29
CA ALA A 56 -11.81 3.68 -14.18
C ALA A 56 -13.23 3.36 -13.69
N ALA A 57 -13.46 2.15 -13.19
CA ALA A 57 -14.75 1.75 -12.63
C ALA A 57 -15.10 2.59 -11.39
N LEU A 58 -14.16 2.76 -10.46
CA LEU A 58 -14.40 3.55 -9.26
C LEU A 58 -14.63 5.03 -9.60
N LEU A 59 -13.88 5.58 -10.55
CA LEU A 59 -14.08 6.96 -11.01
C LEU A 59 -15.46 7.14 -11.65
N ALA A 60 -15.90 6.19 -12.49
CA ALA A 60 -17.17 6.28 -13.19
C ALA A 60 -18.38 6.10 -12.27
N GLU A 61 -18.28 5.22 -11.26
CA GLU A 61 -19.42 4.84 -10.41
C GLU A 61 -19.50 5.68 -9.15
N GLU A 62 -18.36 6.01 -8.53
CA GLU A 62 -18.30 6.70 -7.23
C GLU A 62 -17.67 8.10 -7.32
N ASN A 63 -17.18 8.49 -8.50
CA ASN A 63 -16.46 9.76 -8.70
C ASN A 63 -15.20 9.90 -7.84
N ILE A 64 -14.53 8.79 -7.52
CA ILE A 64 -13.33 8.72 -6.70
C ILE A 64 -12.14 8.32 -7.56
N PRO A 65 -11.17 9.23 -7.82
CA PRO A 65 -9.97 8.91 -8.57
C PRO A 65 -8.95 8.17 -7.72
N ILE A 66 -8.35 7.11 -8.26
CA ILE A 66 -7.15 6.45 -7.74
C ILE A 66 -6.03 6.60 -8.75
N TYR A 67 -4.87 7.07 -8.31
CA TYR A 67 -3.66 7.08 -9.11
C TYR A 67 -2.55 6.26 -8.45
N VAL A 68 -1.72 5.64 -9.29
CA VAL A 68 -0.53 4.90 -8.87
C VAL A 68 0.70 5.54 -9.48
N VAL A 69 1.73 5.77 -8.66
CA VAL A 69 3.01 6.30 -9.13
C VAL A 69 4.13 5.43 -8.57
N THR A 70 4.98 4.94 -9.47
CA THR A 70 6.22 4.28 -9.07
C THR A 70 7.41 5.11 -9.53
N ILE A 71 8.36 5.34 -8.63
CA ILE A 71 9.60 6.07 -8.90
C ILE A 71 10.80 5.24 -8.46
N PRO A 72 11.97 5.40 -9.11
CA PRO A 72 13.20 4.73 -8.66
C PRO A 72 13.54 5.10 -7.21
N SER A 73 13.66 6.39 -6.90
CA SER A 73 13.92 6.92 -5.55
C SER A 73 13.46 8.37 -5.42
N LEU A 74 13.25 8.86 -4.21
CA LEU A 74 13.00 10.28 -3.95
C LEU A 74 14.17 11.16 -4.41
N ALA A 75 15.40 10.66 -4.28
CA ALA A 75 16.59 11.39 -4.72
C ALA A 75 16.60 11.65 -6.23
N SER A 76 16.02 10.76 -7.04
CA SER A 76 15.93 10.92 -8.50
C SER A 76 15.00 12.08 -8.93
N TYR A 77 14.22 12.61 -7.99
CA TYR A 77 13.28 13.71 -8.18
C TYR A 77 13.62 14.96 -7.35
N ASP A 78 14.91 15.13 -7.05
CA ASP A 78 15.41 16.23 -6.18
C ASP A 78 14.70 16.32 -4.82
N ALA A 79 14.09 15.22 -4.40
CA ALA A 79 13.28 15.11 -3.19
C ALA A 79 13.94 14.27 -2.08
N GLY A 80 15.25 14.01 -2.17
CA GLY A 80 15.97 13.17 -1.21
C GLY A 80 15.97 13.71 0.24
N ALA A 81 15.67 15.01 0.43
CA ALA A 81 15.52 15.62 1.75
C ALA A 81 14.09 15.49 2.31
N LEU A 82 13.12 15.07 1.50
CA LEU A 82 11.72 14.90 1.90
C LEU A 82 11.46 13.48 2.41
N SER A 83 10.51 13.34 3.31
CA SER A 83 9.93 12.04 3.59
C SER A 83 8.98 11.62 2.45
N ILE A 84 8.67 10.33 2.33
CA ILE A 84 7.74 9.85 1.31
C ILE A 84 6.33 10.43 1.52
N GLU A 85 5.95 10.69 2.76
CA GLU A 85 4.69 11.34 3.09
C GLU A 85 4.64 12.77 2.55
N GLN A 86 5.70 13.56 2.80
CA GLN A 86 5.80 14.93 2.31
C GLN A 86 5.78 14.99 0.78
N TYR A 87 6.50 14.08 0.12
CA TYR A 87 6.52 14.02 -1.33
C TYR A 87 5.16 13.59 -1.90
N ALA A 88 4.51 12.57 -1.30
CA ALA A 88 3.19 12.10 -1.71
C ALA A 88 2.12 13.21 -1.56
N THR A 89 2.13 13.95 -0.45
CA THR A 89 1.26 15.10 -0.23
C THR A 89 1.45 16.17 -1.32
N GLN A 90 2.71 16.55 -1.59
CA GLN A 90 3.02 17.56 -2.61
C GLN A 90 2.64 17.08 -4.03
N LEU A 91 2.90 15.81 -4.36
CA LEU A 91 2.50 15.22 -5.64
C LEU A 91 0.98 15.17 -5.78
N PHE A 92 0.27 14.78 -4.72
CA PHE A 92 -1.19 14.75 -4.68
C PHE A 92 -1.78 16.14 -4.98
N ASP A 93 -1.25 17.17 -4.33
CA ASP A 93 -1.67 18.56 -4.51
C ASP A 93 -1.27 19.10 -5.90
N HIS A 94 -0.06 18.76 -6.39
CA HIS A 94 0.42 19.16 -7.70
C HIS A 94 -0.45 18.60 -8.84
N TRP A 95 -0.89 17.33 -8.71
CA TRP A 95 -1.79 16.72 -9.69
C TRP A 95 -3.26 17.11 -9.51
N GLY A 96 -3.62 17.74 -8.40
CA GLY A 96 -4.99 18.04 -8.03
C GLY A 96 -5.86 16.79 -7.98
N ILE A 97 -5.42 15.77 -7.24
CA ILE A 97 -6.14 14.49 -7.15
C ILE A 97 -7.37 14.67 -6.27
N GLY A 98 -8.57 14.48 -6.86
CA GLY A 98 -9.84 14.73 -6.20
C GLY A 98 -10.59 15.92 -6.82
N TRP A 99 -11.70 16.27 -6.22
CA TRP A 99 -12.58 17.35 -6.68
C TRP A 99 -12.62 18.47 -5.63
N GLN A 100 -12.90 19.70 -6.06
CA GLN A 100 -12.96 20.84 -5.14
C GLN A 100 -14.08 20.69 -4.08
N ASP A 101 -15.18 20.07 -4.47
CA ASP A 101 -16.37 19.94 -3.60
C ASP A 101 -16.37 18.59 -2.81
N HIS A 102 -15.62 17.58 -3.28
CA HIS A 102 -15.55 16.24 -2.68
C HIS A 102 -14.19 15.62 -2.90
N ASN A 103 -13.29 15.80 -1.93
CA ASN A 103 -11.90 15.35 -2.06
C ASN A 103 -11.67 13.95 -1.49
N TYR A 104 -12.23 12.94 -2.15
CA TYR A 104 -12.00 11.52 -1.87
C TYR A 104 -10.93 10.89 -2.76
N GLY A 105 -10.08 11.69 -3.41
CA GLY A 105 -8.99 11.17 -4.21
C GLY A 105 -8.04 10.28 -3.42
N MET A 106 -7.35 9.35 -4.09
CA MET A 106 -6.37 8.45 -3.51
C MET A 106 -5.13 8.35 -4.40
N LEU A 107 -3.95 8.34 -3.78
CA LEU A 107 -2.67 8.16 -4.45
C LEU A 107 -1.91 7.01 -3.79
N LEU A 108 -1.44 6.05 -4.58
CA LEU A 108 -0.45 5.06 -4.15
C LEU A 108 0.90 5.42 -4.76
N LEU A 109 1.83 5.88 -3.94
CA LEU A 109 3.20 6.19 -4.32
C LEU A 109 4.14 5.09 -3.85
N ILE A 110 5.01 4.61 -4.73
CA ILE A 110 6.04 3.62 -4.43
C ILE A 110 7.40 4.18 -4.82
N SER A 111 8.33 4.21 -3.87
CA SER A 111 9.74 4.50 -4.09
C SER A 111 10.53 3.20 -3.92
N LYS A 112 11.03 2.67 -5.05
CA LYS A 112 11.60 1.32 -5.13
C LYS A 112 12.88 1.17 -4.32
N ASP A 113 13.87 2.02 -4.58
CA ASP A 113 15.19 1.93 -3.97
C ASP A 113 15.18 2.38 -2.50
N ASP A 114 14.25 3.27 -2.14
CA ASP A 114 14.00 3.68 -0.75
C ASP A 114 13.21 2.62 0.03
N ARG A 115 12.68 1.59 -0.66
CA ARG A 115 11.81 0.54 -0.09
C ARG A 115 10.65 1.09 0.72
N LYS A 116 9.98 2.10 0.17
CA LYS A 116 8.87 2.77 0.82
C LYS A 116 7.66 2.86 -0.12
N ALA A 117 6.48 2.66 0.45
CA ALA A 117 5.21 2.91 -0.21
C ALA A 117 4.32 3.79 0.66
N ARG A 118 3.55 4.67 0.05
CA ARG A 118 2.60 5.56 0.72
C ARG A 118 1.26 5.52 0.02
N ILE A 119 0.19 5.31 0.78
CA ILE A 119 -1.16 5.64 0.37
C ILE A 119 -1.46 7.02 0.93
N GLU A 120 -1.72 7.98 0.05
CA GLU A 120 -2.14 9.33 0.41
C GLU A 120 -3.63 9.48 0.12
N LEU A 121 -4.35 10.09 1.06
CA LEU A 121 -5.80 10.25 1.01
C LEU A 121 -6.18 11.72 0.93
N GLY A 122 -7.18 12.05 0.12
CA GLY A 122 -7.79 13.35 0.07
C GLY A 122 -8.44 13.75 1.41
N ALA A 123 -8.67 15.03 1.61
CA ALA A 123 -9.07 15.61 2.90
C ALA A 123 -10.40 15.04 3.45
N ASP A 124 -11.33 14.67 2.56
CA ASP A 124 -12.68 14.21 2.99
C ASP A 124 -12.70 12.77 3.51
N TRP A 125 -11.62 12.02 3.32
CA TRP A 125 -11.50 10.68 3.94
C TRP A 125 -11.48 10.75 5.46
N GLY A 126 -10.95 11.84 6.04
CA GLY A 126 -10.77 11.99 7.48
C GLY A 126 -9.81 10.95 8.08
N LYS A 127 -9.25 11.26 9.24
CA LYS A 127 -8.27 10.39 9.92
C LYS A 127 -8.81 9.04 10.38
N GLN A 128 -10.14 8.91 10.50
CA GLN A 128 -10.78 7.64 10.85
C GLN A 128 -10.56 6.56 9.77
N ASN A 129 -10.25 6.93 8.52
CA ASN A 129 -10.00 5.99 7.44
C ASN A 129 -8.52 5.59 7.31
N ASP A 130 -7.62 6.21 8.07
CA ASP A 130 -6.19 5.85 8.06
C ASP A 130 -5.96 4.38 8.46
N TYR A 131 -6.82 3.82 9.31
CA TYR A 131 -6.69 2.42 9.71
C TYR A 131 -6.97 1.48 8.53
N LEU A 132 -7.92 1.84 7.64
CA LEU A 132 -8.23 1.07 6.42
C LEU A 132 -7.05 1.12 5.45
N ALA A 133 -6.47 2.31 5.24
CA ALA A 133 -5.26 2.46 4.44
C ALA A 133 -4.09 1.63 5.03
N ARG A 134 -3.94 1.59 6.37
CA ARG A 134 -2.93 0.73 7.02
C ARG A 134 -3.21 -0.76 6.82
N GLN A 135 -4.46 -1.20 6.80
CA GLN A 135 -4.79 -2.59 6.47
C GLN A 135 -4.43 -2.92 5.02
N VAL A 136 -4.81 -2.09 4.06
CA VAL A 136 -4.42 -2.28 2.64
C VAL A 136 -2.90 -2.36 2.51
N MET A 137 -2.17 -1.43 3.12
CA MET A 137 -0.72 -1.41 3.12
C MET A 137 -0.12 -2.67 3.75
N GLY A 138 -0.57 -3.04 4.93
CA GLY A 138 -0.01 -4.12 5.73
C GLY A 138 -0.41 -5.52 5.29
N GLU A 139 -1.62 -5.71 4.74
CA GLU A 139 -2.14 -7.02 4.37
C GLU A 139 -1.94 -7.36 2.89
N LEU A 140 -1.93 -6.36 1.99
CA LEU A 140 -1.88 -6.58 0.54
C LEU A 140 -0.53 -6.14 -0.05
N ILE A 141 -0.09 -4.90 0.21
CA ILE A 141 1.06 -4.30 -0.49
C ILE A 141 2.39 -4.81 0.09
N VAL A 142 2.66 -4.54 1.35
CA VAL A 142 3.97 -4.85 1.98
C VAL A 142 4.31 -6.34 1.94
N PRO A 143 3.38 -7.30 2.20
CA PRO A 143 3.71 -8.71 2.11
C PRO A 143 4.07 -9.18 0.70
N ALA A 144 3.48 -8.59 -0.35
CA ALA A 144 3.84 -8.87 -1.74
C ALA A 144 5.22 -8.29 -2.07
N PHE A 145 5.50 -7.05 -1.65
CA PHE A 145 6.78 -6.37 -1.88
C PHE A 145 7.97 -7.06 -1.18
N LYS A 146 7.76 -7.62 0.01
CA LYS A 146 8.76 -8.46 0.68
C LYS A 146 9.13 -9.72 -0.11
N ARG A 147 8.25 -10.19 -0.99
CA ARG A 147 8.51 -11.30 -1.92
C ARG A 147 8.96 -10.85 -3.30
N GLU A 148 9.22 -9.55 -3.48
CA GLU A 148 9.56 -8.92 -4.76
C GLU A 148 8.45 -9.04 -5.82
N ASP A 149 7.21 -9.38 -5.40
CA ASP A 149 6.04 -9.47 -6.27
C ASP A 149 5.33 -8.10 -6.34
N PHE A 150 6.03 -7.13 -6.94
CA PHE A 150 5.57 -5.74 -6.97
C PHE A 150 4.29 -5.57 -7.77
N ALA A 151 4.22 -6.15 -8.96
CA ALA A 151 3.09 -6.01 -9.86
C ALA A 151 1.78 -6.50 -9.22
N THR A 152 1.81 -7.68 -8.57
CA THR A 152 0.66 -8.21 -7.83
C THR A 152 0.32 -7.34 -6.63
N GLY A 153 1.34 -6.93 -5.85
CA GLY A 153 1.15 -6.09 -4.67
C GLY A 153 0.51 -4.74 -4.97
N ILE A 154 0.90 -4.10 -6.08
CA ILE A 154 0.32 -2.83 -6.55
C ILE A 154 -1.14 -3.04 -6.99
N ALA A 155 -1.39 -4.03 -7.84
CA ALA A 155 -2.74 -4.27 -8.35
C ALA A 155 -3.72 -4.72 -7.24
N ASP A 156 -3.27 -5.53 -6.28
CA ASP A 156 -4.09 -5.92 -5.12
C ASP A 156 -4.25 -4.77 -4.13
N GLY A 157 -3.24 -3.90 -4.01
CA GLY A 157 -3.33 -2.64 -3.26
C GLY A 157 -4.42 -1.71 -3.81
N VAL A 158 -4.45 -1.50 -5.13
CA VAL A 158 -5.50 -0.70 -5.80
C VAL A 158 -6.89 -1.29 -5.56
N ARG A 159 -7.05 -2.62 -5.64
CA ARG A 159 -8.32 -3.29 -5.29
C ARG A 159 -8.68 -3.13 -3.81
N GLY A 160 -7.69 -3.11 -2.93
CA GLY A 160 -7.91 -2.81 -1.51
C GLY A 160 -8.39 -1.39 -1.29
N MET A 161 -7.81 -0.42 -2.01
CA MET A 161 -8.26 0.98 -1.99
C MET A 161 -9.67 1.15 -2.56
N GLU A 162 -10.00 0.44 -3.65
CA GLU A 162 -11.37 0.38 -4.18
C GLU A 162 -12.35 -0.18 -3.15
N ALA A 163 -12.01 -1.31 -2.52
CA ALA A 163 -12.87 -1.91 -1.48
C ALA A 163 -13.06 -0.97 -0.29
N MET A 164 -12.02 -0.23 0.10
CA MET A 164 -12.10 0.82 1.11
C MET A 164 -13.09 1.91 0.69
N ALA A 165 -13.00 2.39 -0.55
CA ALA A 165 -13.87 3.43 -1.09
C ALA A 165 -15.35 2.99 -1.11
N ARG A 166 -15.61 1.74 -1.44
CA ARG A 166 -16.96 1.16 -1.48
C ARG A 166 -17.47 0.67 -0.12
N GLY A 167 -16.68 0.77 0.95
CA GLY A 167 -17.02 0.23 2.26
C GLY A 167 -17.15 -1.31 2.27
N GLN A 168 -16.47 -1.99 1.36
CA GLN A 168 -16.49 -3.45 1.19
C GLN A 168 -15.38 -4.13 2.00
N ALA A 169 -15.50 -5.44 2.19
CA ALA A 169 -14.44 -6.24 2.78
C ALA A 169 -13.22 -6.30 1.84
N PHE A 170 -12.02 -6.20 2.42
CA PHE A 170 -10.78 -6.25 1.64
C PHE A 170 -10.62 -7.57 0.89
N PRO A 171 -10.04 -7.53 -0.33
CA PRO A 171 -9.70 -8.73 -1.06
C PRO A 171 -8.68 -9.53 -0.23
N LYS A 172 -8.91 -10.83 -0.13
CA LYS A 172 -7.93 -11.71 0.52
C LYS A 172 -6.69 -11.82 -0.36
N PRO A 173 -5.48 -11.79 0.23
CA PRO A 173 -4.26 -12.03 -0.53
C PRO A 173 -4.36 -13.34 -1.30
N THR A 174 -4.02 -13.33 -2.56
CA THR A 174 -4.01 -14.56 -3.37
C THR A 174 -2.90 -15.48 -2.85
N ALA A 175 -3.27 -16.65 -2.36
CA ALA A 175 -2.28 -17.64 -1.93
C ALA A 175 -1.38 -18.01 -3.14
N PRO A 176 -0.06 -18.08 -2.98
CA PRO A 176 0.82 -18.49 -4.07
C PRO A 176 0.40 -19.87 -4.62
N TRP A 177 0.42 -20.02 -5.94
CA TRP A 177 -0.04 -21.23 -6.63
C TRP A 177 0.60 -22.54 -6.14
N TRP A 178 1.81 -22.48 -5.61
CA TRP A 178 2.55 -23.63 -5.08
C TRP A 178 2.04 -24.11 -3.71
N VAL A 179 1.23 -23.33 -3.00
CA VAL A 179 0.70 -23.68 -1.67
C VAL A 179 -0.22 -24.89 -1.74
N LEU A 180 -1.12 -24.95 -2.72
CA LEU A 180 -2.00 -26.10 -2.91
C LEU A 180 -1.24 -27.40 -3.21
N PRO A 181 -0.33 -27.45 -4.20
CA PRO A 181 0.48 -28.66 -4.40
C PRO A 181 1.36 -29.02 -3.19
N ALA A 182 1.91 -28.07 -2.47
CA ALA A 182 2.68 -28.35 -1.25
C ALA A 182 1.83 -29.00 -0.16
N ILE A 183 0.61 -28.53 0.05
CA ILE A 183 -0.35 -29.14 1.00
C ILE A 183 -0.69 -30.57 0.57
N VAL A 184 -0.99 -30.80 -0.71
CA VAL A 184 -1.34 -32.13 -1.25
C VAL A 184 -0.15 -33.10 -1.09
N CYS A 185 1.06 -32.68 -1.42
CA CYS A 185 2.27 -33.49 -1.22
C CYS A 185 2.52 -33.79 0.26
N GLY A 186 2.39 -32.79 1.13
CA GLY A 186 2.53 -32.97 2.58
C GLY A 186 1.54 -33.98 3.16
N LEU A 187 0.26 -33.90 2.77
CA LEU A 187 -0.76 -34.85 3.14
C LEU A 187 -0.45 -36.27 2.61
N GLY A 188 0.02 -36.38 1.35
CA GLY A 188 0.41 -37.66 0.77
C GLY A 188 1.53 -38.36 1.57
N VAL A 189 2.60 -37.60 1.89
CA VAL A 189 3.71 -38.12 2.72
C VAL A 189 3.23 -38.56 4.10
N LEU A 190 2.33 -37.78 4.70
CA LEU A 190 1.78 -38.09 6.04
C LEU A 190 0.94 -39.37 6.00
N VAL A 191 0.09 -39.58 5.01
CA VAL A 191 -0.70 -40.81 4.82
C VAL A 191 0.22 -42.03 4.65
N VAL A 192 1.24 -41.92 3.76
CA VAL A 192 2.22 -42.98 3.56
C VAL A 192 2.96 -43.34 4.86
N THR A 193 3.33 -42.33 5.63
CA THR A 193 4.01 -42.50 6.93
C THR A 193 3.12 -43.22 7.92
N ILE A 194 1.82 -42.86 8.02
CA ILE A 194 0.85 -43.54 8.90
C ILE A 194 0.69 -45.02 8.50
N ILE A 195 0.52 -45.31 7.19
CA ILE A 195 0.40 -46.66 6.68
C ILE A 195 1.65 -47.50 7.04
N ASN A 196 2.85 -46.94 6.84
CA ASN A 196 4.12 -47.61 7.16
C ASN A 196 4.26 -47.89 8.66
N LEU A 197 3.83 -46.98 9.54
CA LEU A 197 3.83 -47.18 10.98
C LEU A 197 2.88 -48.32 11.42
N PHE A 198 1.71 -48.42 10.79
CA PHE A 198 0.79 -49.54 11.04
C PHE A 198 1.37 -50.87 10.58
N ARG A 199 2.03 -50.88 9.39
CA ARG A 199 2.67 -52.12 8.85
C ARG A 199 3.89 -52.55 9.66
N SER A 200 4.64 -51.62 10.24
CA SER A 200 5.82 -51.88 11.06
C SER A 200 5.50 -52.29 12.53
N GLY A 201 4.21 -52.46 12.87
CA GLY A 201 3.75 -52.85 14.21
C GLY A 201 3.81 -51.73 15.27
N ARG A 202 4.25 -50.55 14.91
CA ARG A 202 4.34 -49.38 15.82
C ARG A 202 3.02 -48.62 15.92
N LYS A 203 1.94 -49.33 16.25
CA LYS A 203 0.56 -48.77 16.26
C LYS A 203 0.39 -47.57 17.17
N GLY A 204 1.12 -47.49 18.28
CA GLY A 204 1.04 -46.34 19.19
C GLY A 204 1.48 -45.04 18.56
N TRP A 205 2.57 -45.05 17.79
CA TRP A 205 3.05 -43.84 17.07
C TRP A 205 2.10 -43.41 15.93
N ALA A 206 1.46 -44.37 15.25
CA ALA A 206 0.46 -44.06 14.22
C ALA A 206 -0.75 -43.33 14.81
N TRP A 207 -1.26 -43.78 15.95
CA TRP A 207 -2.35 -43.09 16.66
C TRP A 207 -1.95 -41.74 17.20
N ALA A 208 -0.71 -41.54 17.66
CA ALA A 208 -0.19 -40.28 18.09
C ALA A 208 -0.16 -39.25 16.91
N LEU A 209 0.25 -39.65 15.71
CA LEU A 209 0.24 -38.78 14.51
C LEU A 209 -1.19 -38.43 14.07
N ILE A 210 -2.13 -39.36 14.15
CA ILE A 210 -3.54 -39.09 13.82
C ILE A 210 -4.14 -38.09 14.82
N ALA A 211 -3.84 -38.25 16.12
CA ALA A 211 -4.29 -37.31 17.15
C ALA A 211 -3.70 -35.90 16.96
N LEU A 212 -2.40 -35.84 16.63
CA LEU A 212 -1.73 -34.54 16.31
C LEU A 212 -2.36 -33.88 15.10
N LEU A 213 -2.62 -34.64 14.03
CA LEU A 213 -3.28 -34.11 12.85
C LEU A 213 -4.67 -33.56 13.17
N GLY A 214 -5.47 -34.32 13.96
CA GLY A 214 -6.78 -33.88 14.42
C GLY A 214 -6.71 -32.57 15.24
N ALA A 215 -5.72 -32.44 16.13
CA ALA A 215 -5.50 -31.22 16.91
C ALA A 215 -5.13 -30.03 16.03
N ILE A 216 -4.28 -30.22 15.02
CA ILE A 216 -3.91 -29.16 14.06
C ILE A 216 -5.13 -28.71 13.24
N VAL A 217 -5.92 -29.64 12.71
CA VAL A 217 -7.15 -29.33 11.97
C VAL A 217 -8.15 -28.59 12.84
N PHE A 218 -8.36 -29.04 14.07
CA PHE A 218 -9.23 -28.38 15.04
C PHE A 218 -8.76 -26.95 15.35
N PHE A 219 -7.45 -26.73 15.54
CA PHE A 219 -6.87 -25.41 15.78
C PHE A 219 -7.05 -24.47 14.58
N ILE A 220 -6.83 -24.97 13.36
CA ILE A 220 -7.04 -24.19 12.12
C ILE A 220 -8.52 -23.81 11.98
N LEU A 221 -9.45 -24.73 12.22
CA LEU A 221 -10.89 -24.45 12.16
C LEU A 221 -11.32 -23.41 13.20
N ASN A 222 -10.75 -23.43 14.40
CA ASN A 222 -10.98 -22.39 15.42
C ASN A 222 -10.46 -21.01 15.00
N ILE A 223 -9.28 -20.92 14.37
CA ILE A 223 -8.74 -19.64 13.87
C ILE A 223 -9.64 -19.09 12.76
N VAL A 224 -10.08 -19.94 11.83
CA VAL A 224 -10.95 -19.51 10.72
C VAL A 224 -12.33 -19.06 11.20
N SER A 225 -12.86 -19.68 12.26
CA SER A 225 -14.17 -19.31 12.82
C SER A 225 -14.13 -18.06 13.73
N SER A 226 -12.96 -17.66 14.22
CA SER A 226 -12.81 -16.49 15.11
C SER A 226 -12.59 -15.16 14.37
N GLY A 227 -12.55 -15.16 13.04
CA GLY A 227 -12.20 -14.02 12.18
C GLY A 227 -13.36 -13.12 11.73
N SER A 228 -14.45 -12.96 12.49
CA SER A 228 -15.52 -12.02 12.13
C SER A 228 -16.00 -11.22 13.33
N ASN A 229 -15.38 -10.05 13.56
CA ASN A 229 -16.03 -9.02 14.37
C ASN A 229 -15.71 -7.63 13.78
N SER A 230 -16.72 -7.04 13.11
CA SER A 230 -16.67 -5.72 12.49
C SER A 230 -17.13 -4.67 13.49
N GLY A 231 -16.28 -3.70 13.80
CA GLY A 231 -16.64 -2.51 14.56
C GLY A 231 -17.10 -1.37 13.64
N LYS A 232 -18.34 -0.91 13.79
CA LYS A 232 -18.93 0.27 13.18
C LYS A 232 -18.52 1.54 13.93
N GLY A 233 -18.17 2.62 13.22
CA GLY A 233 -17.97 3.95 13.78
C GLY A 233 -18.30 5.05 12.78
N SER A 234 -19.09 6.01 13.22
CA SER A 234 -19.89 7.01 12.51
C SER A 234 -19.14 8.33 12.20
N SER A 235 -19.67 9.04 11.25
CA SER A 235 -19.31 10.24 10.47
C SER A 235 -19.16 11.57 11.20
N GLY A 236 -18.45 12.54 10.55
CA GLY A 236 -18.50 13.98 10.82
C GLY A 236 -17.71 14.75 9.76
N GLY A 237 -18.36 15.61 9.00
CA GLY A 237 -17.84 16.27 7.81
C GLY A 237 -17.20 17.64 8.05
N GLY A 238 -16.45 18.12 7.05
CA GLY A 238 -15.91 19.47 6.93
C GLY A 238 -15.24 19.66 5.56
N PHE A 239 -15.57 20.75 4.87
CA PHE A 239 -15.24 21.05 3.49
C PHE A 239 -13.89 21.75 3.33
N GLY A 240 -13.15 21.42 2.26
CA GLY A 240 -11.99 22.17 1.79
C GLY A 240 -11.39 21.53 0.54
N GLY A 241 -11.27 22.32 -0.51
CA GLY A 241 -10.93 21.86 -1.86
C GLY A 241 -9.55 21.24 -2.00
N GLY A 242 -9.46 20.23 -2.81
CA GLY A 242 -8.32 19.71 -3.61
C GLY A 242 -6.96 19.55 -2.95
N SER A 243 -6.84 19.50 -1.64
CA SER A 243 -5.57 19.31 -0.94
C SER A 243 -5.54 17.99 -0.17
N SER A 244 -4.36 17.39 -0.08
CA SER A 244 -4.14 16.22 0.77
C SER A 244 -4.57 16.53 2.22
N GLY A 245 -5.34 15.63 2.81
CA GLY A 245 -5.70 15.71 4.23
C GLY A 245 -4.58 15.29 5.17
N GLY A 246 -3.40 14.92 4.65
CA GLY A 246 -2.31 14.30 5.42
C GLY A 246 -2.68 12.94 6.01
N GLY A 247 -3.82 12.38 5.59
CA GLY A 247 -4.25 11.03 5.97
C GLY A 247 -3.65 9.96 5.09
N GLY A 248 -3.69 8.69 5.56
CA GLY A 248 -3.22 7.55 4.78
C GLY A 248 -2.31 6.62 5.55
N ALA A 249 -1.47 5.85 4.83
CA ALA A 249 -0.57 4.87 5.43
C ALA A 249 0.74 4.76 4.69
N THR A 250 1.82 4.60 5.43
CA THR A 250 3.17 4.32 4.92
C THR A 250 3.57 2.89 5.28
N GLY A 251 4.21 2.20 4.35
CA GLY A 251 4.81 0.88 4.52
C GLY A 251 6.24 0.83 4.04
N SER A 252 7.02 -0.09 4.59
CA SER A 252 8.39 -0.39 4.16
C SER A 252 8.59 -1.91 4.09
N TRP A 253 9.52 -2.36 3.22
CA TRP A 253 9.81 -3.78 2.99
C TRP A 253 11.30 -4.05 2.86
#